data_d4f74500bd993eb02ebb0930f062b364
#
_entry.id   d4f74500bd993eb02ebb0930f062b364
#
_cell.length_a   1.000
_cell.length_b   1.000
_cell.length_c   1.000
_cell.angle_alpha   90.00
_cell.angle_beta   90.00
_cell.angle_gamma   90.00
#
_symmetry.space_group_name_H-M   'P 1'
#
loop_
_entity.id
_entity.type
_entity.pdbx_description
1 polymer ?
#
loop_
_entity_poly.entity_id
_entity_poly.type
_entity_poly.pdbx_seq_one_letter_code
_entity_poly.pdbx_strand_id
1 'polypeptide(L)'
;DYLGTKDGHRWKLPERYGKIVAGYDNQFKLLRQAARSAAPCDWGLDGSAGPATLLPHLARAKAAAVAATTRVRWELQHDRQAEARDDLLATLALGRNVSRDGLLVSTLVQMAVESMIGWDVAEHFGQFSPETLKQLDDGFDLAPARGTVAGCIHPEKAMFLDWLVRKIEVIQKANPGDDAKAMAALREMFAGLLDTEQDPPKVVTSGNSGQTSPWERIAQAAGGTSQGVLKLIRDLETTMHQKLAVITTLPYGDFENQIKAFRAEIQESSNPLVPLLVPGWEKGRRREFRIQVYLAMIRAAVEYKLHGDSGFQSVTDPCGQGPFVLRRFMFQGVDRGFELTSALEATDSNSLIFVEKAGDPFLVGGPFVGKARE
;
A
#
# COMPACT_ATOMS: atom_id res chain seq x y z
N ASP A 1 16.85 15.20 7.55
CA ASP A 1 18.10 15.97 7.39
C ASP A 1 19.08 15.37 6.37
N TYR A 2 19.11 14.06 6.19
CA TYR A 2 19.99 13.39 5.20
C TYR A 2 19.59 13.68 3.75
N LEU A 3 18.32 13.84 3.46
CA LEU A 3 17.79 14.11 2.11
C LEU A 3 17.98 15.58 1.65
N GLY A 4 18.51 16.45 2.50
CA GLY A 4 18.64 17.88 2.25
C GLY A 4 20.04 18.41 1.92
N THR A 5 21.09 17.57 1.95
CA THR A 5 22.46 18.06 1.74
C THR A 5 22.77 18.33 0.27
N LYS A 6 23.24 19.54 -0.01
CA LYS A 6 23.64 20.03 -1.36
C LYS A 6 24.92 19.38 -1.88
N ASP A 7 25.62 18.61 -1.06
CA ASP A 7 26.90 18.02 -1.39
C ASP A 7 26.71 16.62 -1.99
N GLY A 8 27.17 16.40 -3.19
CA GLY A 8 27.01 15.24 -4.05
C GLY A 8 27.40 13.85 -3.53
N HIS A 9 27.50 13.64 -2.21
CA HIS A 9 27.88 12.38 -1.56
C HIS A 9 26.69 11.66 -0.92
N ARG A 10 25.50 11.72 -1.52
CA ARG A 10 24.25 11.20 -0.91
C ARG A 10 24.18 9.69 -0.73
N TRP A 11 25.04 8.92 -1.37
CA TRP A 11 25.01 7.46 -1.30
C TRP A 11 25.79 6.86 -0.12
N LYS A 12 26.75 7.60 0.45
CA LYS A 12 27.49 7.16 1.64
C LYS A 12 26.90 7.76 2.92
N LEU A 13 26.51 6.89 3.83
CA LEU A 13 26.13 7.30 5.18
C LEU A 13 27.38 7.76 5.94
N PRO A 14 27.38 8.94 6.58
CA PRO A 14 28.46 9.35 7.47
C PRO A 14 28.68 8.34 8.60
N GLU A 15 29.93 8.19 9.09
CA GLU A 15 30.31 7.23 10.14
C GLU A 15 29.50 7.36 11.44
N ARG A 16 28.95 8.53 11.74
CA ARG A 16 28.03 8.73 12.86
C ARG A 16 26.79 7.84 12.81
N TYR A 17 26.38 7.39 11.62
CA TYR A 17 25.26 6.47 11.45
C TYR A 17 25.56 5.05 11.95
N GLY A 18 26.84 4.65 12.05
CA GLY A 18 27.22 3.35 12.59
C GLY A 18 26.69 3.11 14.01
N LYS A 19 26.70 4.15 14.87
CA LYS A 19 26.13 4.06 16.21
C LYS A 19 24.59 3.92 16.19
N ILE A 20 23.93 4.58 15.25
CA ILE A 20 22.47 4.49 15.08
C ILE A 20 22.11 3.09 14.61
N VAL A 21 22.81 2.59 13.58
CA VAL A 21 22.60 1.24 13.04
C VAL A 21 22.83 0.16 14.09
N ALA A 22 23.94 0.25 14.85
CA ALA A 22 24.24 -0.66 15.95
C ALA A 22 23.17 -0.64 17.05
N GLY A 23 22.55 0.51 17.30
CA GLY A 23 21.43 0.64 18.24
C GLY A 23 20.21 -0.23 17.89
N TYR A 24 20.06 -0.64 16.61
CA TYR A 24 18.97 -1.50 16.13
C TYR A 24 19.35 -2.99 16.01
N ASP A 25 20.58 -3.41 16.32
CA ASP A 25 21.03 -4.79 16.08
C ASP A 25 20.16 -5.84 16.76
N ASN A 26 19.76 -5.60 18.01
CA ASN A 26 18.89 -6.54 18.72
C ASN A 26 17.51 -6.62 18.12
N GLN A 27 16.93 -5.51 17.69
CA GLN A 27 15.62 -5.47 17.04
C GLN A 27 15.64 -6.22 15.70
N PHE A 28 16.69 -6.04 14.88
CA PHE A 28 16.82 -6.73 13.61
C PHE A 28 17.16 -8.22 13.78
N LYS A 29 17.91 -8.59 14.83
CA LYS A 29 18.10 -9.98 15.20
C LYS A 29 16.75 -10.67 15.50
N LEU A 30 15.90 -10.03 16.30
CA LEU A 30 14.55 -10.52 16.61
C LEU A 30 13.66 -10.55 15.35
N LEU A 31 13.73 -9.54 14.50
CA LEU A 31 12.96 -9.46 13.27
C LEU A 31 13.32 -10.62 12.31
N ARG A 32 14.62 -10.89 12.13
CA ARG A 32 15.09 -12.05 11.33
C ARG A 32 14.68 -13.40 11.93
N GLN A 33 14.64 -13.53 13.25
CA GLN A 33 14.11 -14.72 13.91
C GLN A 33 12.60 -14.88 13.68
N ALA A 34 11.84 -13.79 13.84
CA ALA A 34 10.39 -13.81 13.60
C ALA A 34 10.04 -14.11 12.14
N ALA A 35 10.82 -13.59 11.18
CA ALA A 35 10.63 -13.86 9.76
C ALA A 35 10.79 -15.33 9.37
N ARG A 36 11.56 -16.08 10.16
CA ARG A 36 11.79 -17.53 9.97
C ARG A 36 10.80 -18.41 10.75
N SER A 37 9.91 -17.80 11.54
CA SER A 37 8.93 -18.53 12.34
C SER A 37 7.83 -19.10 11.43
N ALA A 38 7.53 -20.38 11.63
CA ALA A 38 6.38 -21.03 11.00
C ALA A 38 5.05 -20.69 11.70
N ALA A 39 5.10 -20.06 12.90
CA ALA A 39 3.91 -19.70 13.65
C ALA A 39 3.14 -18.57 12.92
N PRO A 40 1.80 -18.68 12.86
CA PRO A 40 0.98 -17.58 12.33
C PRO A 40 1.22 -16.30 13.12
N CYS A 41 1.30 -15.16 12.40
CA CYS A 41 1.33 -13.86 13.04
C CYS A 41 -0.09 -13.48 13.51
N ASP A 42 -0.25 -13.18 14.78
CA ASP A 42 -1.45 -12.62 15.38
C ASP A 42 -1.09 -11.32 16.11
N TRP A 43 -1.72 -10.23 15.71
CA TRP A 43 -1.49 -8.90 16.31
C TRP A 43 -2.37 -8.65 17.53
N GLY A 44 -3.25 -9.60 17.91
CA GLY A 44 -4.16 -9.47 19.07
C GLY A 44 -5.13 -8.30 18.93
N LEU A 45 -5.65 -8.04 17.73
CA LEU A 45 -6.54 -6.90 17.48
C LEU A 45 -7.94 -7.19 18.01
N ASP A 46 -8.46 -6.28 18.82
CA ASP A 46 -9.86 -6.27 19.22
C ASP A 46 -10.68 -5.39 18.24
N GLY A 47 -11.41 -6.04 17.33
CA GLY A 47 -12.29 -5.37 16.37
C GLY A 47 -13.64 -4.91 16.94
N SER A 48 -13.89 -5.03 18.24
CA SER A 48 -15.20 -4.66 18.86
C SER A 48 -15.52 -3.17 18.72
N ALA A 49 -14.48 -2.32 18.65
CA ALA A 49 -14.62 -0.90 18.44
C ALA A 49 -14.94 -0.52 16.95
N GLY A 50 -14.95 -1.50 16.03
CA GLY A 50 -15.21 -1.26 14.63
C GLY A 50 -14.15 -0.34 14.00
N PRO A 51 -14.56 0.71 13.24
CA PRO A 51 -13.63 1.63 12.59
C PRO A 51 -12.69 2.39 13.55
N ALA A 52 -13.05 2.49 14.82
CA ALA A 52 -12.23 3.14 15.86
C ALA A 52 -11.15 2.21 16.46
N THR A 53 -11.02 0.98 15.97
CA THR A 53 -9.97 0.04 16.40
C THR A 53 -8.59 0.61 16.18
N LEU A 54 -7.80 0.69 17.25
CA LEU A 54 -6.41 1.19 17.18
C LEU A 54 -5.50 0.11 16.58
N LEU A 55 -4.63 0.54 15.66
CA LEU A 55 -3.68 -0.31 14.93
C LEU A 55 -2.22 0.12 15.20
N PRO A 56 -1.73 0.05 16.46
CA PRO A 56 -0.42 0.61 16.84
C PRO A 56 0.75 -0.12 16.18
N HIS A 57 0.56 -1.36 15.74
CA HIS A 57 1.58 -2.15 15.05
C HIS A 57 1.94 -1.58 13.67
N LEU A 58 1.03 -0.88 12.99
CA LEU A 58 1.26 -0.30 11.66
C LEU A 58 2.36 0.77 11.69
N ALA A 59 2.28 1.71 12.63
CA ALA A 59 3.29 2.75 12.79
C ALA A 59 4.67 2.16 13.13
N ARG A 60 4.70 1.14 13.98
CA ARG A 60 5.93 0.43 14.37
C ARG A 60 6.55 -0.32 13.19
N ALA A 61 5.74 -1.02 12.38
CA ALA A 61 6.20 -1.71 11.19
C ALA A 61 6.79 -0.75 10.16
N LYS A 62 6.13 0.40 9.93
CA LYS A 62 6.65 1.45 9.05
C LYS A 62 7.98 2.02 9.58
N ALA A 63 8.10 2.28 10.88
CA ALA A 63 9.35 2.75 11.48
C ALA A 63 10.48 1.72 11.34
N ALA A 64 10.18 0.42 11.53
CA ALA A 64 11.14 -0.66 11.32
C ALA A 64 11.61 -0.73 9.85
N ALA A 65 10.70 -0.56 8.89
CA ALA A 65 11.06 -0.52 7.47
C ALA A 65 11.99 0.66 7.14
N VAL A 66 11.72 1.86 7.68
CA VAL A 66 12.62 3.03 7.53
C VAL A 66 13.99 2.77 8.16
N ALA A 67 14.05 2.11 9.32
CA ALA A 67 15.33 1.73 9.93
C ALA A 67 16.07 0.69 9.08
N ALA A 68 15.34 -0.25 8.45
CA ALA A 68 15.91 -1.26 7.56
C ALA A 68 16.62 -0.63 6.35
N THR A 69 16.00 0.35 5.67
CA THR A 69 16.64 1.02 4.52
C THR A 69 17.96 1.68 4.92
N THR A 70 18.01 2.29 6.10
CA THR A 70 19.27 2.88 6.62
C THR A 70 20.31 1.79 6.91
N ARG A 71 19.90 0.66 7.50
CA ARG A 71 20.81 -0.47 7.79
C ARG A 71 21.34 -1.10 6.51
N VAL A 72 20.47 -1.38 5.55
CA VAL A 72 20.85 -1.95 4.25
C VAL A 72 21.94 -1.13 3.57
N ARG A 73 21.75 0.20 3.50
CA ARG A 73 22.76 1.12 2.96
C ARG A 73 24.08 1.05 3.72
N TRP A 74 23.99 1.02 5.05
CA TRP A 74 25.17 0.89 5.90
C TRP A 74 25.90 -0.44 5.70
N GLU A 75 25.17 -1.56 5.63
CA GLU A 75 25.73 -2.88 5.42
C GLU A 75 26.41 -2.98 4.04
N LEU A 76 25.75 -2.51 2.99
CA LEU A 76 26.30 -2.49 1.64
C LEU A 76 27.54 -1.58 1.53
N GLN A 77 27.56 -0.45 2.21
CA GLN A 77 28.72 0.46 2.28
C GLN A 77 29.95 -0.22 2.93
N HIS A 78 29.75 -1.25 3.73
CA HIS A 78 30.78 -2.01 4.42
C HIS A 78 30.96 -3.43 3.89
N ASP A 79 30.53 -3.68 2.63
CA ASP A 79 30.65 -4.97 1.94
C ASP A 79 29.93 -6.15 2.64
N ARG A 80 28.91 -5.86 3.45
CA ARG A 80 28.11 -6.86 4.18
C ARG A 80 26.79 -7.16 3.46
N GLN A 81 26.91 -7.72 2.27
CA GLN A 81 25.74 -7.98 1.40
C GLN A 81 24.77 -9.02 1.99
N ALA A 82 25.29 -10.01 2.74
CA ALA A 82 24.46 -11.05 3.34
C ALA A 82 23.55 -10.47 4.44
N GLU A 83 24.08 -9.57 5.27
CA GLU A 83 23.32 -8.89 6.31
C GLU A 83 22.27 -7.96 5.69
N ALA A 84 22.63 -7.22 4.65
CA ALA A 84 21.71 -6.37 3.90
C ALA A 84 20.54 -7.18 3.32
N ARG A 85 20.83 -8.31 2.66
CA ARG A 85 19.82 -9.26 2.15
C ARG A 85 18.90 -9.76 3.27
N ASP A 86 19.47 -10.20 4.38
CA ASP A 86 18.71 -10.78 5.50
C ASP A 86 17.80 -9.72 6.14
N ASP A 87 18.23 -8.45 6.23
CA ASP A 87 17.43 -7.35 6.75
C ASP A 87 16.30 -6.97 5.77
N LEU A 88 16.55 -6.99 4.45
CA LEU A 88 15.51 -6.78 3.43
C LEU A 88 14.43 -7.87 3.51
N LEU A 89 14.82 -9.14 3.56
CA LEU A 89 13.87 -10.27 3.61
C LEU A 89 13.09 -10.30 4.93
N ALA A 90 13.73 -9.99 6.05
CA ALA A 90 13.04 -9.90 7.34
C ALA A 90 12.03 -8.73 7.35
N THR A 91 12.37 -7.61 6.73
CA THR A 91 11.48 -6.45 6.60
C THR A 91 10.31 -6.74 5.66
N LEU A 92 10.56 -7.48 4.57
CA LEU A 92 9.50 -7.97 3.67
C LEU A 92 8.51 -8.87 4.43
N ALA A 93 9.02 -9.82 5.21
CA ALA A 93 8.19 -10.70 6.03
C ALA A 93 7.36 -9.93 7.06
N LEU A 94 7.95 -8.91 7.72
CA LEU A 94 7.20 -8.01 8.60
C LEU A 94 6.07 -7.30 7.85
N GLY A 95 6.36 -6.67 6.70
CA GLY A 95 5.37 -5.98 5.88
C GLY A 95 4.20 -6.88 5.49
N ARG A 96 4.49 -8.12 5.05
CA ARG A 96 3.47 -9.10 4.68
C ARG A 96 2.68 -9.63 5.87
N ASN A 97 3.31 -9.77 7.03
CA ASN A 97 2.62 -10.16 8.26
C ASN A 97 1.70 -9.06 8.81
N VAL A 98 2.02 -7.78 8.58
CA VAL A 98 1.17 -6.64 8.98
C VAL A 98 -0.22 -6.72 8.35
N SER A 99 -0.33 -7.18 7.11
CA SER A 99 -1.61 -7.26 6.38
C SER A 99 -2.45 -8.52 6.70
N ARG A 100 -2.00 -9.39 7.63
CA ARG A 100 -2.72 -10.63 7.95
C ARG A 100 -4.03 -10.42 8.70
N ASP A 101 -4.26 -9.24 9.24
CA ASP A 101 -5.55 -8.84 9.79
C ASP A 101 -6.63 -8.64 8.70
N GLY A 102 -6.23 -8.58 7.42
CA GLY A 102 -7.11 -8.40 6.28
C GLY A 102 -7.67 -6.98 6.14
N LEU A 103 -7.15 -6.00 6.89
CA LEU A 103 -7.60 -4.62 6.75
C LEU A 103 -6.91 -3.91 5.58
N LEU A 104 -7.65 -3.05 4.90
CA LEU A 104 -7.13 -2.29 3.76
C LEU A 104 -5.95 -1.41 4.17
N VAL A 105 -6.06 -0.71 5.30
CA VAL A 105 -4.98 0.15 5.81
C VAL A 105 -3.71 -0.65 6.10
N SER A 106 -3.82 -1.84 6.66
CA SER A 106 -2.69 -2.75 6.92
C SER A 106 -2.05 -3.23 5.61
N THR A 107 -2.87 -3.55 4.61
CA THR A 107 -2.41 -3.91 3.26
C THR A 107 -1.73 -2.73 2.56
N LEU A 108 -2.20 -1.49 2.75
CA LEU A 108 -1.52 -0.29 2.24
C LEU A 108 -0.15 -0.07 2.92
N VAL A 109 -0.01 -0.38 4.21
CA VAL A 109 1.29 -0.35 4.91
C VAL A 109 2.22 -1.43 4.38
N GLN A 110 1.74 -2.67 4.17
CA GLN A 110 2.50 -3.71 3.48
C GLN A 110 3.06 -3.21 2.14
N MET A 111 2.19 -2.64 1.29
CA MET A 111 2.60 -2.12 -0.02
C MET A 111 3.66 -1.01 0.09
N ALA A 112 3.56 -0.16 1.11
CA ALA A 112 4.57 0.87 1.36
C ALA A 112 5.93 0.25 1.73
N VAL A 113 5.94 -0.79 2.58
CA VAL A 113 7.16 -1.54 2.94
C VAL A 113 7.76 -2.23 1.70
N GLU A 114 6.94 -2.92 0.91
CA GLU A 114 7.38 -3.57 -0.34
C GLU A 114 7.97 -2.56 -1.34
N SER A 115 7.37 -1.36 -1.46
CA SER A 115 7.93 -0.28 -2.29
C SER A 115 9.30 0.15 -1.81
N MET A 116 9.48 0.35 -0.50
CA MET A 116 10.78 0.75 0.06
C MET A 116 11.86 -0.28 -0.23
N ILE A 117 11.55 -1.57 -0.06
CA ILE A 117 12.46 -2.66 -0.39
C ILE A 117 12.80 -2.67 -1.88
N GLY A 118 11.79 -2.51 -2.74
CA GLY A 118 11.99 -2.47 -4.18
C GLY A 118 12.94 -1.35 -4.61
N TRP A 119 12.79 -0.18 -4.02
CA TRP A 119 13.67 0.96 -4.29
C TRP A 119 15.09 0.74 -3.76
N ASP A 120 15.24 0.20 -2.54
CA ASP A 120 16.57 -0.09 -1.98
C ASP A 120 17.33 -1.11 -2.84
N VAL A 121 16.66 -2.17 -3.31
CA VAL A 121 17.26 -3.16 -4.21
C VAL A 121 17.68 -2.52 -5.53
N ALA A 122 16.83 -1.70 -6.13
CA ALA A 122 17.10 -1.05 -7.41
C ALA A 122 18.23 0.00 -7.32
N GLU A 123 18.21 0.84 -6.27
CA GLU A 123 19.23 1.86 -6.02
C GLU A 123 20.62 1.24 -5.78
N HIS A 124 20.66 0.09 -5.10
CA HIS A 124 21.90 -0.59 -4.72
C HIS A 124 22.19 -1.84 -5.56
N PHE A 125 21.53 -2.01 -6.68
CA PHE A 125 21.56 -3.22 -7.51
C PHE A 125 22.98 -3.67 -7.87
N GLY A 126 23.85 -2.75 -8.25
CA GLY A 126 25.24 -3.00 -8.59
C GLY A 126 26.16 -3.34 -7.41
N GLN A 127 25.70 -3.14 -6.17
CA GLN A 127 26.45 -3.47 -4.95
C GLN A 127 26.19 -4.91 -4.48
N PHE A 128 25.16 -5.55 -5.00
CA PHE A 128 24.87 -6.96 -4.73
C PHE A 128 25.60 -7.86 -5.76
N SER A 129 26.17 -8.95 -5.27
CA SER A 129 26.67 -10.01 -6.16
C SER A 129 25.49 -10.74 -6.84
N PRO A 130 25.74 -11.39 -8.00
CA PRO A 130 24.73 -12.21 -8.67
C PRO A 130 24.11 -13.27 -7.75
N GLU A 131 24.90 -13.89 -6.88
CA GLU A 131 24.46 -14.91 -5.93
C GLU A 131 23.54 -14.30 -4.86
N THR A 132 23.88 -13.10 -4.35
CA THR A 132 23.05 -12.40 -3.36
C THR A 132 21.73 -11.95 -3.96
N LEU A 133 21.73 -11.46 -5.21
CA LEU A 133 20.52 -11.10 -5.95
C LEU A 133 19.62 -12.29 -6.16
N LYS A 134 20.19 -13.44 -6.55
CA LYS A 134 19.40 -14.69 -6.66
C LYS A 134 18.78 -15.08 -5.33
N GLN A 135 19.54 -15.03 -4.24
CA GLN A 135 19.02 -15.34 -2.90
C GLN A 135 17.93 -14.37 -2.43
N LEU A 136 18.00 -13.10 -2.86
CA LEU A 136 16.91 -12.13 -2.63
C LEU A 136 15.65 -12.52 -3.38
N ASP A 137 15.75 -12.86 -4.67
CA ASP A 137 14.61 -13.27 -5.49
C ASP A 137 13.97 -14.55 -4.97
N ASP A 138 14.79 -15.59 -4.68
CA ASP A 138 14.33 -16.83 -4.03
C ASP A 138 13.63 -16.54 -2.69
N GLY A 139 14.17 -15.58 -1.89
CA GLY A 139 13.62 -15.18 -0.62
C GLY A 139 12.27 -14.43 -0.73
N PHE A 140 12.03 -13.75 -1.84
CA PHE A 140 10.71 -13.10 -2.09
C PHE A 140 9.60 -14.12 -2.27
N ASP A 141 9.90 -15.29 -2.87
CA ASP A 141 8.96 -16.39 -3.04
C ASP A 141 8.71 -17.15 -1.73
N LEU A 142 9.72 -17.23 -0.86
CA LEU A 142 9.63 -17.88 0.44
C LEU A 142 8.99 -16.99 1.53
N ALA A 143 8.87 -15.71 1.29
CA ALA A 143 8.27 -14.78 2.24
C ALA A 143 6.76 -15.07 2.45
N PRO A 144 6.15 -14.66 3.58
CA PRO A 144 4.74 -14.86 3.83
C PRO A 144 3.86 -14.38 2.66
N ALA A 145 2.69 -15.02 2.48
CA ALA A 145 1.74 -14.59 1.46
C ALA A 145 1.37 -13.13 1.63
N ARG A 146 1.26 -12.42 0.51
CA ARG A 146 0.86 -11.01 0.48
C ARG A 146 -0.63 -10.87 0.82
N GLY A 147 -0.98 -9.86 1.61
CA GLY A 147 -2.34 -9.35 1.63
C GLY A 147 -2.69 -8.70 0.30
N THR A 148 -3.92 -8.83 -0.11
CA THR A 148 -4.44 -8.26 -1.36
C THR A 148 -5.64 -7.36 -1.09
N VAL A 149 -5.90 -6.39 -1.95
CA VAL A 149 -7.08 -5.54 -1.83
C VAL A 149 -8.36 -6.36 -1.90
N ALA A 150 -8.41 -7.37 -2.76
CA ALA A 150 -9.53 -8.30 -2.81
C ALA A 150 -9.72 -9.07 -1.50
N GLY A 151 -8.62 -9.48 -0.85
CA GLY A 151 -8.65 -10.17 0.44
C GLY A 151 -9.16 -9.30 1.61
N CYS A 152 -9.11 -7.97 1.47
CA CYS A 152 -9.60 -7.05 2.49
C CYS A 152 -11.13 -6.86 2.48
N ILE A 153 -11.81 -7.21 1.39
CA ILE A 153 -13.22 -6.89 1.19
C ILE A 153 -14.11 -7.43 2.33
N HIS A 154 -13.95 -8.70 2.69
CA HIS A 154 -14.77 -9.31 3.73
C HIS A 154 -14.39 -8.87 5.15
N PRO A 155 -13.10 -8.80 5.54
CA PRO A 155 -12.71 -8.25 6.84
C PRO A 155 -13.15 -6.81 7.04
N GLU A 156 -12.99 -5.94 6.05
CA GLU A 156 -13.46 -4.55 6.12
C GLU A 156 -14.99 -4.47 6.24
N LYS A 157 -15.73 -5.32 5.50
CA LYS A 157 -17.17 -5.42 5.68
C LYS A 157 -17.54 -5.75 7.12
N ALA A 158 -16.92 -6.78 7.69
CA ALA A 158 -17.18 -7.21 9.05
C ALA A 158 -16.83 -6.12 10.10
N MET A 159 -15.70 -5.44 9.90
CA MET A 159 -15.20 -4.39 10.76
C MET A 159 -16.04 -3.12 10.68
N PHE A 160 -16.62 -2.80 9.52
CA PHE A 160 -17.34 -1.55 9.29
C PHE A 160 -18.84 -1.74 9.06
N LEU A 161 -19.28 -2.40 7.99
CA LEU A 161 -20.71 -2.50 7.65
C LEU A 161 -21.49 -3.33 8.67
N ASP A 162 -21.00 -4.51 9.03
CA ASP A 162 -21.67 -5.37 10.02
C ASP A 162 -21.64 -4.74 11.41
N TRP A 163 -20.57 -3.98 11.73
CA TRP A 163 -20.52 -3.21 12.97
C TRP A 163 -21.58 -2.09 12.97
N LEU A 164 -21.73 -1.34 11.87
CA LEU A 164 -22.79 -0.33 11.74
C LEU A 164 -24.17 -0.94 11.89
N VAL A 165 -24.45 -2.06 11.23
CA VAL A 165 -25.72 -2.77 11.35
C VAL A 165 -26.02 -3.11 12.83
N ARG A 166 -25.05 -3.73 13.52
CA ARG A 166 -25.20 -4.06 14.95
C ARG A 166 -25.46 -2.82 15.82
N LYS A 167 -24.75 -1.71 15.56
CA LYS A 167 -24.94 -0.46 16.31
C LYS A 167 -26.33 0.15 16.10
N ILE A 168 -26.82 0.15 14.85
CA ILE A 168 -28.17 0.64 14.54
C ILE A 168 -29.22 -0.22 15.22
N GLU A 169 -29.10 -1.54 15.17
CA GLU A 169 -30.02 -2.46 15.86
C GLU A 169 -30.05 -2.25 17.38
N VAL A 170 -28.90 -1.96 18.01
CA VAL A 170 -28.82 -1.59 19.43
C VAL A 170 -29.56 -0.28 19.70
N ILE A 171 -29.37 0.75 18.85
CA ILE A 171 -30.05 2.04 18.98
C ILE A 171 -31.57 1.86 18.82
N GLN A 172 -32.02 1.07 17.86
CA GLN A 172 -33.45 0.76 17.66
C GLN A 172 -34.07 0.06 18.89
N LYS A 173 -33.38 -0.93 19.45
CA LYS A 173 -33.81 -1.64 20.64
C LYS A 173 -33.89 -0.75 21.88
N ALA A 174 -33.01 0.25 21.97
CA ALA A 174 -33.03 1.21 23.09
C ALA A 174 -34.13 2.28 22.97
N ASN A 175 -34.71 2.47 21.76
CA ASN A 175 -35.74 3.50 21.49
C ASN A 175 -36.95 2.88 20.75
N PRO A 176 -37.66 1.94 21.36
CA PRO A 176 -38.75 1.23 20.72
C PRO A 176 -39.90 2.21 20.38
N GLY A 177 -40.28 2.32 19.11
CA GLY A 177 -41.36 3.19 18.66
C GLY A 177 -41.03 4.70 18.64
N ASP A 178 -39.79 5.10 18.98
CA ASP A 178 -39.36 6.50 19.00
C ASP A 178 -38.24 6.70 17.94
N ASP A 179 -38.66 6.81 16.67
CA ASP A 179 -37.72 7.05 15.57
C ASP A 179 -36.98 8.39 15.70
N ALA A 180 -37.57 9.41 16.32
CA ALA A 180 -36.92 10.69 16.50
C ALA A 180 -35.67 10.58 17.39
N LYS A 181 -35.78 9.88 18.52
CA LYS A 181 -34.63 9.59 19.39
C LYS A 181 -33.63 8.68 18.72
N ALA A 182 -34.08 7.62 18.02
CA ALA A 182 -33.19 6.75 17.29
C ALA A 182 -32.37 7.49 16.22
N MET A 183 -33.01 8.37 15.46
CA MET A 183 -32.35 9.21 14.44
C MET A 183 -31.37 10.22 15.06
N ALA A 184 -31.68 10.80 16.22
CA ALA A 184 -30.75 11.67 16.95
C ALA A 184 -29.50 10.93 17.39
N ALA A 185 -29.64 9.73 17.95
CA ALA A 185 -28.51 8.88 18.34
C ALA A 185 -27.67 8.43 17.13
N LEU A 186 -28.31 8.12 16.00
CA LEU A 186 -27.62 7.81 14.74
C LEU A 186 -26.82 9.01 14.22
N ARG A 187 -27.40 10.21 14.30
CA ARG A 187 -26.69 11.44 13.90
C ARG A 187 -25.40 11.64 14.68
N GLU A 188 -25.42 11.45 16.00
CA GLU A 188 -24.23 11.56 16.84
C GLU A 188 -23.19 10.49 16.49
N MET A 189 -23.61 9.24 16.25
CA MET A 189 -22.73 8.15 15.85
C MET A 189 -22.06 8.45 14.51
N PHE A 190 -22.81 8.90 13.49
CA PHE A 190 -22.28 9.25 12.18
C PHE A 190 -21.41 10.49 12.23
N ALA A 191 -21.71 11.50 13.05
CA ALA A 191 -20.84 12.66 13.24
C ALA A 191 -19.45 12.21 13.72
N GLY A 192 -19.39 11.36 14.75
CA GLY A 192 -18.11 10.81 15.24
C GLY A 192 -17.33 9.98 14.20
N LEU A 193 -18.01 9.36 13.23
CA LEU A 193 -17.36 8.61 12.15
C LEU A 193 -16.87 9.51 11.01
N LEU A 194 -17.60 10.59 10.72
CA LEU A 194 -17.30 11.51 9.63
C LEU A 194 -16.28 12.60 10.03
N ASP A 195 -16.24 12.98 11.32
CA ASP A 195 -15.28 13.95 11.85
C ASP A 195 -13.85 13.40 12.02
N THR A 196 -13.64 12.08 11.92
CA THR A 196 -12.31 11.47 11.97
C THR A 196 -11.52 11.58 10.66
N GLU A 197 -12.11 12.10 9.60
CA GLU A 197 -11.37 12.45 8.38
C GLU A 197 -10.55 13.73 8.60
N GLN A 198 -9.33 13.56 9.09
CA GLN A 198 -8.28 14.56 8.95
C GLN A 198 -8.02 14.79 7.45
N ASP A 199 -8.34 15.98 6.98
CA ASP A 199 -8.22 16.48 5.61
C ASP A 199 -9.01 15.71 4.53
N PRO A 200 -10.25 16.11 4.27
CA PRO A 200 -10.82 15.83 2.96
C PRO A 200 -9.91 16.49 1.91
N PRO A 201 -9.64 15.82 0.76
CA PRO A 201 -9.01 16.54 -0.34
C PRO A 201 -9.84 17.79 -0.56
N LYS A 202 -9.20 18.96 -0.47
CA LYS A 202 -9.82 20.27 -0.73
C LYS A 202 -10.43 20.22 -2.13
N VAL A 203 -11.64 19.70 -2.22
CA VAL A 203 -12.52 20.08 -3.29
C VAL A 203 -12.83 21.53 -2.96
N VAL A 204 -12.10 22.42 -3.62
CA VAL A 204 -12.38 23.86 -3.63
C VAL A 204 -13.75 24.01 -4.26
N THR A 205 -14.79 23.86 -3.48
CA THR A 205 -16.11 24.35 -3.80
C THR A 205 -16.15 25.78 -3.25
N SER A 206 -15.82 26.70 -4.14
CA SER A 206 -16.18 28.12 -3.95
C SER A 206 -17.59 28.23 -3.42
N GLY A 207 -17.70 28.91 -2.32
CA GLY A 207 -18.85 29.29 -1.54
C GLY A 207 -20.23 29.08 -2.18
N ASN A 208 -20.97 28.16 -1.60
CA ASN A 208 -22.44 28.26 -1.64
C ASN A 208 -22.98 27.72 -0.31
N SER A 209 -23.52 28.63 0.48
CA SER A 209 -24.16 28.43 1.78
C SER A 209 -25.52 27.72 1.69
N GLY A 210 -25.58 26.63 0.91
CA GLY A 210 -26.80 25.86 0.68
C GLY A 210 -26.61 24.35 0.57
N GLN A 211 -25.41 23.82 0.83
CA GLN A 211 -25.22 22.37 0.73
C GLN A 211 -25.75 21.66 1.99
N THR A 212 -26.72 20.78 1.77
CA THR A 212 -27.26 19.84 2.77
C THR A 212 -26.12 19.00 3.36
N SER A 213 -26.04 18.89 4.68
CA SER A 213 -24.99 18.08 5.35
C SER A 213 -25.04 16.61 4.91
N PRO A 214 -23.92 15.85 4.99
CA PRO A 214 -23.93 14.43 4.68
C PRO A 214 -25.01 13.66 5.45
N TRP A 215 -25.20 13.99 6.74
CA TRP A 215 -26.23 13.37 7.56
C TRP A 215 -27.65 13.69 7.07
N GLU A 216 -27.93 14.93 6.72
CA GLU A 216 -29.27 15.34 6.20
C GLU A 216 -29.63 14.57 4.92
N ARG A 217 -28.65 14.35 4.04
CA ARG A 217 -28.85 13.53 2.84
C ARG A 217 -29.15 12.06 3.20
N ILE A 218 -28.44 11.49 4.17
CA ILE A 218 -28.68 10.14 4.67
C ILE A 218 -30.08 10.05 5.27
N ALA A 219 -30.45 10.99 6.17
CA ALA A 219 -31.75 11.01 6.84
C ALA A 219 -32.90 11.16 5.83
N GLN A 220 -32.76 12.03 4.83
CA GLN A 220 -33.73 12.20 3.77
C GLN A 220 -33.91 10.93 2.94
N ALA A 221 -32.82 10.30 2.48
CA ALA A 221 -32.87 9.06 1.72
C ALA A 221 -33.43 7.89 2.54
N ALA A 222 -33.25 7.90 3.85
CA ALA A 222 -33.78 6.92 4.79
C ALA A 222 -35.26 7.17 5.14
N GLY A 223 -35.91 8.21 4.58
CA GLY A 223 -37.30 8.57 4.94
C GLY A 223 -37.47 9.00 6.40
N GLY A 224 -36.42 9.51 7.03
CA GLY A 224 -36.41 9.99 8.40
C GLY A 224 -36.50 8.87 9.47
N THR A 225 -36.27 7.62 9.10
CA THR A 225 -36.41 6.48 10.02
C THR A 225 -35.11 5.71 10.18
N SER A 226 -34.90 5.14 11.38
CA SER A 226 -33.76 4.28 11.69
C SER A 226 -33.76 2.99 10.85
N GLN A 227 -34.94 2.46 10.52
CA GLN A 227 -35.10 1.32 9.63
C GLN A 227 -34.69 1.66 8.19
N GLY A 228 -34.96 2.89 7.73
CA GLY A 228 -34.51 3.37 6.43
C GLY A 228 -32.98 3.47 6.34
N VAL A 229 -32.31 3.93 7.41
CA VAL A 229 -30.83 3.95 7.48
C VAL A 229 -30.27 2.53 7.37
N LEU A 230 -30.85 1.59 8.12
CA LEU A 230 -30.45 0.17 8.05
C LEU A 230 -30.62 -0.41 6.64
N LYS A 231 -31.72 -0.06 5.96
CA LYS A 231 -31.95 -0.46 4.58
C LYS A 231 -30.87 0.08 3.63
N LEU A 232 -30.51 1.37 3.74
CA LEU A 232 -29.46 1.97 2.91
C LEU A 232 -28.11 1.23 3.05
N ILE A 233 -27.75 0.79 4.27
CA ILE A 233 -26.52 0.02 4.48
C ILE A 233 -26.60 -1.37 3.85
N ARG A 234 -27.74 -2.07 4.00
CA ARG A 234 -27.96 -3.38 3.37
C ARG A 234 -27.99 -3.31 1.83
N ASP A 235 -28.59 -2.26 1.28
CA ASP A 235 -28.59 -2.02 -0.16
C ASP A 235 -27.16 -1.78 -0.69
N LEU A 236 -26.33 -1.02 0.06
CA LEU A 236 -24.92 -0.82 -0.27
C LEU A 236 -24.16 -2.14 -0.26
N GLU A 237 -24.38 -3.00 0.75
CA GLU A 237 -23.74 -4.30 0.86
C GLU A 237 -24.06 -5.18 -0.34
N THR A 238 -25.33 -5.31 -0.71
CA THR A 238 -25.78 -6.23 -1.76
C THR A 238 -25.45 -5.74 -3.17
N THR A 239 -25.42 -4.43 -3.39
CA THR A 239 -25.22 -3.88 -4.73
C THR A 239 -23.76 -3.52 -5.01
N MET A 240 -23.12 -2.77 -4.11
CA MET A 240 -21.80 -2.22 -4.35
C MET A 240 -20.67 -3.09 -3.83
N HIS A 241 -20.82 -3.62 -2.62
CA HIS A 241 -19.76 -4.43 -2.01
C HIS A 241 -19.52 -5.75 -2.77
N GLN A 242 -20.58 -6.43 -3.22
CA GLN A 242 -20.44 -7.66 -4.00
C GLN A 242 -19.76 -7.40 -5.37
N LYS A 243 -20.14 -6.31 -6.06
CA LYS A 243 -19.47 -5.90 -7.30
C LYS A 243 -18.00 -5.59 -7.08
N LEU A 244 -17.70 -4.83 -6.02
CA LEU A 244 -16.33 -4.49 -5.66
C LEU A 244 -15.49 -5.74 -5.38
N ALA A 245 -16.05 -6.74 -4.69
CA ALA A 245 -15.37 -8.01 -4.42
C ALA A 245 -14.96 -8.72 -5.72
N VAL A 246 -15.80 -8.67 -6.75
CA VAL A 246 -15.46 -9.23 -8.08
C VAL A 246 -14.42 -8.36 -8.79
N ILE A 247 -14.65 -7.05 -8.90
CA ILE A 247 -13.80 -6.13 -9.67
C ILE A 247 -12.36 -6.14 -9.13
N THR A 248 -12.18 -6.21 -7.82
CA THR A 248 -10.84 -6.18 -7.19
C THR A 248 -10.02 -7.45 -7.42
N THR A 249 -10.62 -8.55 -7.90
CA THR A 249 -9.91 -9.78 -8.28
C THR A 249 -9.41 -9.78 -9.72
N LEU A 250 -9.89 -8.86 -10.56
CA LEU A 250 -9.60 -8.85 -11.98
C LEU A 250 -8.14 -8.51 -12.29
N PRO A 251 -7.58 -9.05 -13.39
CA PRO A 251 -6.32 -8.59 -13.96
C PRO A 251 -6.39 -7.10 -14.34
N TYR A 252 -5.23 -6.46 -14.51
CA TYR A 252 -5.12 -5.01 -14.69
C TYR A 252 -6.02 -4.43 -15.79
N GLY A 253 -5.98 -4.98 -17.01
CA GLY A 253 -6.78 -4.45 -18.14
C GLY A 253 -8.29 -4.57 -17.91
N ASP A 254 -8.73 -5.71 -17.39
CA ASP A 254 -10.15 -5.94 -17.07
C ASP A 254 -10.59 -5.07 -15.89
N PHE A 255 -9.73 -4.91 -14.88
CA PHE A 255 -9.99 -4.01 -13.76
C PHE A 255 -10.20 -2.57 -14.24
N GLU A 256 -9.30 -2.02 -15.08
CA GLU A 256 -9.42 -0.64 -15.57
C GLU A 256 -10.69 -0.41 -16.40
N ASN A 257 -11.13 -1.42 -17.15
CA ASN A 257 -12.40 -1.35 -17.90
C ASN A 257 -13.61 -1.38 -16.96
N GLN A 258 -13.64 -2.31 -16.02
CA GLN A 258 -14.76 -2.49 -15.09
C GLN A 258 -14.88 -1.34 -14.09
N ILE A 259 -13.76 -0.80 -13.58
CA ILE A 259 -13.78 0.26 -12.57
C ILE A 259 -14.31 1.57 -13.13
N LYS A 260 -14.15 1.85 -14.43
CA LYS A 260 -14.74 3.02 -15.10
C LYS A 260 -16.26 2.98 -15.07
N ALA A 261 -16.84 1.83 -15.44
CA ALA A 261 -18.28 1.62 -15.38
C ALA A 261 -18.83 1.69 -13.94
N PHE A 262 -18.12 1.06 -13.01
CA PHE A 262 -18.46 1.09 -11.58
C PHE A 262 -18.44 2.50 -10.98
N ARG A 263 -17.51 3.35 -11.39
CA ARG A 263 -17.50 4.77 -11.00
C ARG A 263 -18.75 5.53 -11.44
N ALA A 264 -19.21 5.30 -12.67
CA ALA A 264 -20.44 5.91 -13.15
C ALA A 264 -21.63 5.49 -12.27
N GLU A 265 -21.76 4.19 -11.97
CA GLU A 265 -22.80 3.69 -11.07
C GLU A 265 -22.73 4.33 -9.67
N ILE A 266 -21.53 4.55 -9.11
CA ILE A 266 -21.34 5.23 -7.82
C ILE A 266 -21.88 6.66 -7.89
N GLN A 267 -21.58 7.38 -8.97
CA GLN A 267 -22.00 8.79 -9.14
C GLN A 267 -23.52 8.90 -9.35
N GLU A 268 -24.14 7.94 -9.99
CA GLU A 268 -25.59 7.88 -10.25
C GLU A 268 -26.38 7.29 -9.08
N SER A 269 -25.71 6.76 -8.07
CA SER A 269 -26.36 6.12 -6.93
C SER A 269 -27.20 7.10 -6.13
N SER A 270 -28.47 6.79 -5.91
CA SER A 270 -29.34 7.51 -5.00
C SER A 270 -29.03 7.26 -3.52
N ASN A 271 -28.21 6.26 -3.20
CA ASN A 271 -27.79 5.95 -1.84
C ASN A 271 -26.60 6.84 -1.43
N PRO A 272 -26.80 7.83 -0.51
CA PRO A 272 -25.76 8.78 -0.13
C PRO A 272 -24.57 8.16 0.61
N LEU A 273 -24.65 6.90 1.07
CA LEU A 273 -23.55 6.17 1.69
C LEU A 273 -22.54 5.64 0.65
N VAL A 274 -22.96 5.43 -0.60
CA VAL A 274 -22.11 4.86 -1.65
C VAL A 274 -20.86 5.73 -1.91
N PRO A 275 -20.96 7.04 -2.19
CA PRO A 275 -19.80 7.87 -2.45
C PRO A 275 -18.91 8.07 -1.22
N LEU A 276 -19.41 7.83 -0.01
CA LEU A 276 -18.65 7.95 1.23
C LEU A 276 -17.77 6.71 1.50
N LEU A 277 -18.25 5.52 1.14
CA LEU A 277 -17.66 4.25 1.58
C LEU A 277 -16.88 3.49 0.49
N VAL A 278 -17.08 3.83 -0.78
CA VAL A 278 -16.51 3.06 -1.91
C VAL A 278 -15.17 3.60 -2.48
N PRO A 279 -14.82 4.90 -2.46
CA PRO A 279 -13.71 5.44 -3.27
C PRO A 279 -12.30 4.93 -2.93
N GLY A 280 -12.05 4.46 -1.72
CA GLY A 280 -10.71 4.04 -1.27
C GLY A 280 -10.15 2.81 -2.00
N TRP A 281 -11.02 1.89 -2.41
CA TRP A 281 -10.68 0.58 -2.96
C TRP A 281 -9.96 0.64 -4.31
N GLU A 282 -10.41 1.52 -5.18
CA GLU A 282 -9.80 1.72 -6.49
C GLU A 282 -8.34 2.16 -6.38
N LYS A 283 -8.07 3.16 -5.53
CA LYS A 283 -6.72 3.65 -5.28
C LYS A 283 -5.84 2.54 -4.67
N GLY A 284 -6.41 1.76 -3.76
CA GLY A 284 -5.75 0.61 -3.15
C GLY A 284 -5.34 -0.42 -4.21
N ARG A 285 -6.28 -0.81 -5.12
CA ARG A 285 -6.01 -1.81 -6.15
C ARG A 285 -4.97 -1.34 -7.18
N ARG A 286 -5.00 -0.08 -7.60
CA ARG A 286 -3.97 0.49 -8.48
C ARG A 286 -2.59 0.50 -7.82
N ARG A 287 -2.54 0.79 -6.51
CA ARG A 287 -1.30 0.69 -5.76
C ARG A 287 -0.80 -0.75 -5.68
N GLU A 288 -1.69 -1.72 -5.52
CA GLU A 288 -1.36 -3.14 -5.52
C GLU A 288 -0.75 -3.58 -6.86
N PHE A 289 -1.32 -3.19 -8.00
CA PHE A 289 -0.72 -3.43 -9.32
C PHE A 289 0.69 -2.85 -9.43
N ARG A 290 0.89 -1.62 -8.96
CA ARG A 290 2.22 -1.01 -8.95
C ARG A 290 3.25 -1.83 -8.18
N ILE A 291 2.88 -2.36 -7.02
CA ILE A 291 3.79 -3.20 -6.24
C ILE A 291 4.06 -4.53 -6.93
N GLN A 292 3.05 -5.14 -7.55
CA GLN A 292 3.25 -6.35 -8.36
C GLN A 292 4.23 -6.10 -9.50
N VAL A 293 4.10 -4.96 -10.17
CA VAL A 293 5.04 -4.51 -11.22
C VAL A 293 6.45 -4.33 -10.66
N TYR A 294 6.63 -3.65 -9.54
CA TYR A 294 7.97 -3.43 -8.96
C TYR A 294 8.66 -4.74 -8.57
N LEU A 295 7.94 -5.67 -7.95
CA LEU A 295 8.49 -6.98 -7.59
C LEU A 295 8.85 -7.79 -8.84
N ALA A 296 8.03 -7.75 -9.88
CA ALA A 296 8.33 -8.39 -11.16
C ALA A 296 9.51 -7.72 -11.89
N MET A 297 9.67 -6.39 -11.80
CA MET A 297 10.83 -5.68 -12.31
C MET A 297 12.13 -6.09 -11.60
N ILE A 298 12.10 -6.26 -10.28
CA ILE A 298 13.25 -6.76 -9.54
C ILE A 298 13.64 -8.16 -10.05
N ARG A 299 12.68 -9.06 -10.20
CA ARG A 299 12.89 -10.39 -10.77
C ARG A 299 13.48 -10.31 -12.18
N ALA A 300 12.91 -9.49 -13.05
CA ALA A 300 13.41 -9.29 -14.42
C ALA A 300 14.85 -8.74 -14.45
N ALA A 301 15.16 -7.83 -13.51
CA ALA A 301 16.53 -7.29 -13.38
C ALA A 301 17.53 -8.36 -12.87
N VAL A 302 17.11 -9.20 -11.92
CA VAL A 302 17.92 -10.32 -11.42
C VAL A 302 18.16 -11.33 -12.55
N GLU A 303 17.14 -11.75 -13.26
CA GLU A 303 17.24 -12.65 -14.40
C GLU A 303 18.11 -12.07 -15.52
N TYR A 304 17.99 -10.77 -15.80
CA TYR A 304 18.87 -10.07 -16.73
C TYR A 304 20.34 -10.13 -16.29
N LYS A 305 20.60 -9.90 -14.99
CA LYS A 305 21.96 -9.96 -14.43
C LYS A 305 22.58 -11.36 -14.48
N LEU A 306 21.77 -12.40 -14.28
CA LEU A 306 22.22 -13.80 -14.27
C LEU A 306 22.33 -14.43 -15.65
N HIS A 307 21.39 -14.11 -16.55
CA HIS A 307 21.19 -14.85 -17.80
C HIS A 307 21.11 -13.95 -19.05
N GLY A 308 21.36 -12.63 -18.89
CA GLY A 308 21.28 -11.66 -19.99
C GLY A 308 19.88 -11.52 -20.57
N ASP A 309 19.79 -11.20 -21.85
CA ASP A 309 18.52 -10.95 -22.54
C ASP A 309 17.55 -12.13 -22.48
N SER A 310 18.04 -13.37 -22.51
CA SER A 310 17.19 -14.57 -22.44
C SER A 310 16.48 -14.70 -21.08
N GLY A 311 17.17 -14.41 -19.98
CA GLY A 311 16.58 -14.36 -18.65
C GLY A 311 15.58 -13.21 -18.53
N PHE A 312 15.94 -12.03 -19.01
CA PHE A 312 15.04 -10.88 -19.02
C PHE A 312 13.71 -11.16 -19.74
N GLN A 313 13.77 -11.77 -20.92
CA GLN A 313 12.59 -12.11 -21.73
C GLN A 313 11.67 -13.17 -21.08
N SER A 314 12.17 -13.93 -20.09
CA SER A 314 11.37 -14.93 -19.38
C SER A 314 10.38 -14.35 -18.36
N VAL A 315 10.55 -13.07 -17.99
CA VAL A 315 9.72 -12.41 -16.98
C VAL A 315 8.69 -11.50 -17.66
N THR A 316 7.42 -11.81 -17.46
CA THR A 316 6.30 -11.04 -18.02
C THR A 316 5.93 -9.87 -17.13
N ASP A 317 5.64 -8.71 -17.71
CA ASP A 317 5.02 -7.58 -17.03
C ASP A 317 3.59 -7.93 -16.59
N PRO A 318 3.26 -7.86 -15.28
CA PRO A 318 1.92 -8.17 -14.79
C PRO A 318 0.78 -7.30 -15.37
N CYS A 319 1.13 -6.13 -15.91
CA CYS A 319 0.18 -5.20 -16.50
C CYS A 319 0.27 -5.14 -18.03
N GLY A 320 1.21 -5.88 -18.64
CA GLY A 320 1.44 -5.98 -20.08
C GLY A 320 1.11 -7.36 -20.63
N GLN A 321 1.43 -7.56 -21.92
CA GLN A 321 1.28 -8.84 -22.61
C GLN A 321 2.62 -9.48 -22.98
N GLY A 322 3.73 -8.96 -22.44
CA GLY A 322 5.09 -9.38 -22.72
C GLY A 322 6.06 -8.90 -21.66
N PRO A 323 7.37 -8.97 -21.93
CA PRO A 323 8.38 -8.46 -21.01
C PRO A 323 8.30 -6.94 -20.85
N PHE A 324 8.97 -6.43 -19.83
CA PHE A 324 9.16 -4.99 -19.62
C PHE A 324 9.93 -4.34 -20.78
N VAL A 325 9.83 -3.02 -20.92
CA VAL A 325 10.72 -2.27 -21.82
C VAL A 325 11.99 -1.95 -21.05
N LEU A 326 13.15 -2.43 -21.57
CA LEU A 326 14.46 -2.16 -21.00
C LEU A 326 15.16 -1.06 -21.80
N ARG A 327 15.69 -0.05 -21.10
CA ARG A 327 16.51 1.02 -21.67
C ARG A 327 17.74 1.26 -20.83
N ARG A 328 18.89 1.57 -21.47
CA ARG A 328 20.08 2.00 -20.70
C ARG A 328 19.80 3.35 -20.04
N PHE A 329 20.18 3.46 -18.78
CA PHE A 329 20.02 4.68 -18.02
C PHE A 329 21.31 5.50 -18.04
N MET A 330 21.26 6.62 -18.79
CA MET A 330 22.36 7.56 -18.92
C MET A 330 22.13 8.76 -18.00
N PHE A 331 23.14 9.12 -17.21
CA PHE A 331 23.11 10.34 -16.41
C PHE A 331 24.39 11.15 -16.64
N GLN A 332 24.24 12.39 -17.09
CA GLN A 332 25.36 13.26 -17.46
C GLN A 332 26.35 12.61 -18.46
N GLY A 333 25.81 11.89 -19.44
CA GLY A 333 26.59 11.18 -20.46
C GLY A 333 27.29 9.89 -19.97
N VAL A 334 27.09 9.50 -18.72
CA VAL A 334 27.67 8.26 -18.15
C VAL A 334 26.57 7.19 -18.02
N ASP A 335 26.88 5.99 -18.50
CA ASP A 335 26.02 4.81 -18.30
C ASP A 335 26.02 4.40 -16.82
N ARG A 336 24.87 4.48 -16.16
CA ARG A 336 24.68 4.19 -14.73
C ARG A 336 23.95 2.89 -14.47
N GLY A 337 23.35 2.30 -15.49
CA GLY A 337 22.54 1.09 -15.33
C GLY A 337 21.44 1.02 -16.36
N PHE A 338 20.26 0.57 -15.94
CA PHE A 338 19.12 0.45 -16.84
C PHE A 338 17.81 0.78 -16.16
N GLU A 339 16.83 1.18 -16.94
CA GLU A 339 15.46 1.43 -16.55
C GLU A 339 14.56 0.33 -17.12
N LEU A 340 13.69 -0.23 -16.29
CA LEU A 340 12.58 -1.07 -16.72
C LEU A 340 11.28 -0.27 -16.66
N THR A 341 10.50 -0.32 -17.73
CA THR A 341 9.22 0.37 -17.84
C THR A 341 8.11 -0.65 -18.08
N SER A 342 7.02 -0.54 -17.30
CA SER A 342 5.80 -1.37 -17.40
C SER A 342 4.78 -0.72 -18.32
N ALA A 343 3.86 -1.56 -18.85
CA ALA A 343 2.64 -1.13 -19.51
C ALA A 343 1.58 -0.56 -18.54
N LEU A 344 1.84 -0.55 -17.22
CA LEU A 344 0.95 0.05 -16.22
C LEU A 344 0.71 1.53 -16.54
N GLU A 345 -0.52 1.90 -16.83
CA GLU A 345 -0.94 3.30 -16.98
C GLU A 345 -1.07 3.95 -15.60
N ALA A 346 0.02 4.54 -15.09
CA ALA A 346 0.01 5.25 -13.83
C ALA A 346 0.37 6.73 -14.05
N THR A 347 -0.30 7.61 -13.32
CA THR A 347 0.05 9.05 -13.28
C THR A 347 1.42 9.28 -12.63
N ASP A 348 1.88 8.33 -11.80
CA ASP A 348 3.16 8.35 -11.11
C ASP A 348 3.96 7.11 -11.56
N SER A 349 5.21 7.29 -11.86
CA SER A 349 6.22 6.34 -12.27
C SER A 349 5.77 4.86 -12.44
N ASN A 350 5.72 4.40 -13.69
CA ASN A 350 5.56 3.00 -14.07
C ASN A 350 6.91 2.36 -14.39
N SER A 351 8.01 2.97 -13.94
CA SER A 351 9.36 2.51 -14.18
C SER A 351 10.18 2.42 -12.89
N LEU A 352 11.24 1.62 -12.96
CA LEU A 352 12.23 1.45 -11.91
C LEU A 352 13.63 1.47 -12.52
N ILE A 353 14.52 2.24 -11.92
CA ILE A 353 15.91 2.39 -12.39
C ILE A 353 16.81 1.52 -11.51
N PHE A 354 17.54 0.61 -12.15
CA PHE A 354 18.53 -0.26 -11.54
C PHE A 354 19.93 0.31 -11.73
N VAL A 355 20.56 0.72 -10.63
CA VAL A 355 21.90 1.32 -10.62
C VAL A 355 22.95 0.22 -10.60
N GLU A 356 23.71 0.06 -11.68
CA GLU A 356 24.76 -0.97 -11.82
C GLU A 356 26.12 -0.52 -11.33
N LYS A 357 26.44 0.76 -11.46
CA LYS A 357 27.75 1.31 -11.09
C LYS A 357 27.65 2.10 -9.82
N ALA A 358 28.13 1.50 -8.73
CA ALA A 358 28.37 2.21 -7.48
C ALA A 358 29.54 3.20 -7.68
N GLY A 359 29.44 4.39 -7.11
CA GLY A 359 30.64 5.23 -6.96
C GLY A 359 30.50 6.71 -7.24
N ASP A 360 29.56 7.17 -8.04
CA ASP A 360 29.35 8.62 -8.20
C ASP A 360 28.03 9.08 -7.57
N PRO A 361 28.01 10.28 -7.01
CA PRO A 361 26.83 10.82 -6.34
C PRO A 361 25.70 11.00 -7.35
N PHE A 362 24.88 10.01 -7.43
CA PHE A 362 23.70 9.98 -8.23
C PHE A 362 22.50 10.14 -7.30
N LEU A 363 21.74 11.18 -7.53
CA LEU A 363 20.59 11.50 -6.70
C LEU A 363 19.41 10.62 -7.08
N VAL A 364 19.25 9.50 -6.38
CA VAL A 364 17.99 8.79 -6.32
C VAL A 364 17.34 9.17 -5.01
N GLY A 365 16.58 10.22 -4.98
CA GLY A 365 15.86 10.67 -3.79
C GLY A 365 14.38 10.54 -3.95
N GLY A 366 13.78 9.58 -3.29
CA GLY A 366 12.32 9.40 -3.28
C GLY A 366 11.77 8.77 -4.56
N PRO A 367 10.45 8.56 -4.65
CA PRO A 367 9.86 8.04 -5.87
C PRO A 367 10.29 8.93 -7.02
N PHE A 368 11.07 8.35 -7.95
CA PHE A 368 11.47 9.06 -9.14
C PHE A 368 10.24 9.42 -9.95
N VAL A 369 9.69 10.56 -9.65
CA VAL A 369 8.83 11.30 -10.53
C VAL A 369 9.73 12.30 -11.23
N GLY A 370 10.34 11.87 -12.29
CA GLY A 370 11.16 12.76 -13.09
C GLY A 370 11.63 12.04 -14.34
N LYS A 371 10.96 12.30 -15.47
CA LYS A 371 11.56 12.07 -16.78
C LYS A 371 12.97 12.63 -16.72
N ALA A 372 13.98 11.82 -17.11
CA ALA A 372 15.30 12.33 -17.42
C ALA A 372 15.10 13.55 -18.33
N ARG A 373 15.34 14.75 -17.80
CA ARG A 373 15.43 15.93 -18.65
C ARG A 373 16.80 15.84 -19.30
N GLU A 374 16.78 15.74 -20.63
CA GLU A 374 17.93 15.87 -21.49
C GLU A 374 18.75 17.13 -21.22
#